data_5ae85c4a068ce50b2d4902cf51497a87
#
_entry.id   5ae85c4a068ce50b2d4902cf51497a87
#
_cell.length_a   1.000
_cell.length_b   1.000
_cell.length_c   1.000
_cell.angle_alpha   90.00
_cell.angle_beta   90.00
_cell.angle_gamma   90.00
#
_symmetry.space_group_name_H-M   'P 1'
#
loop_
_entity.id
_entity.type
_entity.pdbx_description
1 polymer ?
#
loop_
_entity_poly.entity_id
_entity_poly.type
_entity_poly.pdbx_seq_one_letter_code
_entity_poly.pdbx_strand_id
1 'polypeptide(L)'
;MPRTIAYWTLALGAGALAGTLAWGQAAAPEVTLTRLSDCGTGGPRTVNERFSDTYAFGDLKVDFVFSCYLIKHGDDYMMWDTGQAMTAAGGVAPKVSVVDQLAQLKLTPAQIKYVGISHYHGDHTGQIDSFPGATVLIGKGDWDAISSPKPAAGVNAKTFGHWLSGGGKVEALPGDKDVFNDGTVIILNTPGHTPGHHSVMVKLKDKGSVILVGDAVHFRENYESNGVPTFNVNRADSLASMDRIKKLASAHRATVIIQHDARDVGKLPAFPAAAR
;
A
#
# COMPACT_ATOMS: atom_id res chain seq x y z
N MET A 1 29.57 12.16 -91.42
CA MET A 1 28.97 13.28 -90.63
C MET A 1 27.95 12.62 -89.65
N PRO A 2 28.25 12.48 -88.39
CA PRO A 2 27.26 11.92 -87.41
C PRO A 2 26.48 13.06 -86.78
N ARG A 3 25.18 12.85 -86.68
CA ARG A 3 24.22 13.73 -86.01
C ARG A 3 24.20 13.42 -84.55
N THR A 4 24.46 14.41 -83.69
CA THR A 4 24.32 14.37 -82.25
C THR A 4 22.86 14.61 -81.84
N ILE A 5 22.29 13.69 -81.13
CA ILE A 5 20.94 13.79 -80.49
C ILE A 5 21.15 14.20 -79.04
N ALA A 6 20.63 15.38 -78.66
CA ALA A 6 20.64 15.85 -77.29
C ALA A 6 19.38 15.32 -76.54
N TYR A 7 19.58 14.59 -75.41
CA TYR A 7 18.52 14.20 -74.52
C TYR A 7 18.36 15.22 -73.37
N TRP A 8 17.16 15.77 -73.25
CA TRP A 8 16.79 16.59 -72.12
C TRP A 8 16.17 15.66 -71.02
N THR A 9 16.80 15.58 -69.85
CA THR A 9 16.27 14.92 -68.67
C THR A 9 15.56 15.97 -67.83
N LEU A 10 14.23 15.81 -67.70
CA LEU A 10 13.43 16.53 -66.70
C LEU A 10 13.58 15.80 -65.36
N ALA A 11 14.14 16.48 -64.38
CA ALA A 11 14.15 16.02 -62.98
C ALA A 11 12.88 16.54 -62.28
N LEU A 12 11.93 15.64 -62.01
CA LEU A 12 10.79 15.88 -61.14
C LEU A 12 11.24 15.74 -59.69
N GLY A 13 11.38 16.85 -58.99
CA GLY A 13 11.63 16.86 -57.55
C GLY A 13 10.34 16.57 -56.77
N ALA A 14 10.20 15.36 -56.22
CA ALA A 14 9.17 15.05 -55.27
C ALA A 14 9.60 15.48 -53.85
N GLY A 15 9.12 16.62 -53.39
CA GLY A 15 9.29 17.06 -52.00
C GLY A 15 8.39 16.27 -51.09
N ALA A 16 8.95 15.29 -50.36
CA ALA A 16 8.26 14.60 -49.29
C ALA A 16 8.22 15.48 -48.04
N LEU A 17 7.09 16.08 -47.73
CA LEU A 17 6.80 16.70 -46.43
C LEU A 17 6.64 15.56 -45.38
N ALA A 18 7.73 15.24 -44.67
CA ALA A 18 7.70 14.39 -43.51
C ALA A 18 7.09 15.20 -42.34
N GLY A 19 5.77 15.13 -42.18
CA GLY A 19 5.12 15.61 -40.96
C GLY A 19 5.47 14.70 -39.78
N THR A 20 6.37 15.16 -38.92
CA THR A 20 6.61 14.51 -37.62
C THR A 20 5.38 14.73 -36.74
N LEU A 21 4.53 13.71 -36.65
CA LEU A 21 3.51 13.61 -35.57
C LEU A 21 4.26 13.47 -34.24
N ALA A 22 4.49 14.60 -33.56
CA ALA A 22 4.91 14.57 -32.17
C ALA A 22 3.77 13.99 -31.35
N TRP A 23 3.85 12.71 -31.05
CA TRP A 23 3.01 12.09 -30.03
C TRP A 23 3.39 12.74 -28.72
N GLY A 24 2.56 13.67 -28.24
CA GLY A 24 2.71 14.24 -26.91
C GLY A 24 2.62 13.09 -25.90
N GLN A 25 3.76 12.70 -25.35
CA GLN A 25 3.77 11.79 -24.21
C GLN A 25 3.01 12.49 -23.08
N ALA A 26 1.85 11.94 -22.70
CA ALA A 26 1.14 12.44 -21.54
C ALA A 26 2.11 12.43 -20.34
N ALA A 27 2.16 13.54 -19.61
CA ALA A 27 2.98 13.61 -18.41
C ALA A 27 2.63 12.46 -17.48
N ALA A 28 3.64 11.80 -16.91
CA ALA A 28 3.40 10.75 -15.93
C ALA A 28 2.52 11.28 -14.79
N PRO A 29 1.55 10.50 -14.30
CA PRO A 29 0.66 10.95 -13.24
C PRO A 29 1.45 11.35 -12.00
N GLU A 30 1.00 12.40 -11.32
CA GLU A 30 1.56 12.75 -10.02
C GLU A 30 1.19 11.68 -8.99
N VAL A 31 2.19 11.09 -8.33
CA VAL A 31 1.98 10.13 -7.24
C VAL A 31 2.42 10.77 -5.93
N THR A 32 1.54 10.76 -4.93
CA THR A 32 1.86 11.24 -3.59
C THR A 32 1.43 10.25 -2.52
N LEU A 33 2.13 10.29 -1.38
CA LEU A 33 1.86 9.45 -0.22
C LEU A 33 1.72 10.31 1.02
N THR A 34 0.54 10.28 1.64
CA THR A 34 0.23 10.98 2.90
C THR A 34 -0.04 9.96 3.99
N ARG A 35 0.71 10.01 5.10
CA ARG A 35 0.33 9.31 6.32
C ARG A 35 -0.74 10.13 7.04
N LEU A 36 -1.89 9.55 7.35
CA LEU A 36 -2.89 10.22 8.17
C LEU A 36 -2.37 10.40 9.61
N SER A 37 -2.83 11.44 10.29
CA SER A 37 -2.28 11.84 11.60
C SER A 37 -2.68 10.90 12.73
N ASP A 38 -3.86 10.30 12.63
CA ASP A 38 -4.45 9.49 13.69
C ASP A 38 -5.21 8.29 13.12
N CYS A 39 -4.63 7.13 13.30
CA CYS A 39 -5.25 5.85 12.96
C CYS A 39 -5.41 4.96 14.21
N GLY A 40 -5.18 5.57 15.40
CA GLY A 40 -5.19 4.92 16.70
C GLY A 40 -3.78 4.67 17.25
N THR A 41 -3.70 4.15 18.46
CA THR A 41 -2.44 3.84 19.14
C THR A 41 -2.57 2.63 20.05
N GLY A 42 -1.55 1.79 20.10
CA GLY A 42 -1.48 0.65 21.00
C GLY A 42 -0.66 0.93 22.28
N GLY A 43 0.01 2.10 22.37
CA GLY A 43 0.93 2.44 23.45
C GLY A 43 2.18 1.55 23.46
N PRO A 44 2.99 1.61 24.55
CA PRO A 44 4.21 0.81 24.65
C PRO A 44 3.94 -0.69 24.63
N ARG A 45 4.69 -1.44 23.80
CA ARG A 45 4.62 -2.91 23.71
C ARG A 45 6.02 -3.50 23.89
N THR A 46 6.13 -4.57 24.67
CA THR A 46 7.37 -5.34 24.80
C THR A 46 7.66 -6.07 23.49
N VAL A 47 8.88 -5.94 22.99
CA VAL A 47 9.29 -6.55 21.71
C VAL A 47 9.41 -8.06 21.82
N ASN A 48 10.02 -8.55 22.89
CA ASN A 48 10.21 -9.98 23.13
C ASN A 48 8.88 -10.74 23.23
N GLU A 49 8.97 -12.04 23.12
CA GLU A 49 7.89 -13.01 23.25
C GLU A 49 6.82 -12.77 22.17
N ARG A 50 5.86 -11.87 22.43
CA ARG A 50 4.72 -11.68 21.55
C ARG A 50 5.11 -11.22 20.15
N PHE A 51 6.05 -10.26 20.03
CA PHE A 51 6.43 -9.66 18.74
C PHE A 51 7.73 -10.21 18.15
N SER A 52 8.54 -10.95 18.93
CA SER A 52 9.76 -11.58 18.42
C SER A 52 10.04 -12.89 19.12
N ASP A 53 10.15 -13.95 18.36
CA ASP A 53 10.50 -15.31 18.82
C ASP A 53 12.02 -15.51 19.01
N THR A 54 12.81 -14.46 18.87
CA THR A 54 14.28 -14.53 19.09
C THR A 54 14.66 -14.36 20.57
N TYR A 55 13.75 -13.79 21.37
CA TYR A 55 14.00 -13.49 22.80
C TYR A 55 15.27 -12.66 23.06
N ALA A 56 15.71 -11.87 22.06
CA ALA A 56 17.00 -11.17 22.09
C ALA A 56 16.94 -9.77 22.71
N PHE A 57 15.74 -9.25 23.03
CA PHE A 57 15.54 -7.83 23.29
C PHE A 57 15.21 -7.48 24.75
N GLY A 58 15.29 -8.43 25.67
CA GLY A 58 15.02 -8.21 27.10
C GLY A 58 13.65 -7.53 27.32
N ASP A 59 13.67 -6.48 28.14
CA ASP A 59 12.44 -5.71 28.49
C ASP A 59 12.20 -4.50 27.55
N LEU A 60 12.84 -4.49 26.37
CA LEU A 60 12.67 -3.40 25.41
C LEU A 60 11.19 -3.20 25.07
N LYS A 61 10.73 -1.97 25.28
CA LYS A 61 9.39 -1.54 24.88
C LYS A 61 9.49 -0.49 23.79
N VAL A 62 8.61 -0.59 22.80
CA VAL A 62 8.50 0.37 21.71
C VAL A 62 7.05 0.84 21.66
N ASP A 63 6.84 2.14 21.40
CA ASP A 63 5.51 2.68 21.21
C ASP A 63 4.89 2.11 19.93
N PHE A 64 3.77 1.42 20.11
CA PHE A 64 3.02 0.79 19.05
C PHE A 64 1.97 1.76 18.54
N VAL A 65 2.10 2.17 17.29
CA VAL A 65 1.15 3.07 16.63
C VAL A 65 0.39 2.33 15.55
N PHE A 66 -0.82 2.79 15.25
CA PHE A 66 -1.56 2.35 14.07
C PHE A 66 -1.37 3.35 12.95
N SER A 67 -1.27 2.88 11.73
CA SER A 67 -1.00 3.74 10.59
C SER A 67 -1.92 3.42 9.42
N CYS A 68 -2.39 4.47 8.78
CA CYS A 68 -3.17 4.40 7.55
C CYS A 68 -2.73 5.53 6.61
N TYR A 69 -2.85 5.31 5.31
CA TYR A 69 -2.24 6.17 4.32
C TYR A 69 -3.21 6.50 3.19
N LEU A 70 -3.06 7.70 2.64
CA LEU A 70 -3.69 8.10 1.40
C LEU A 70 -2.64 8.14 0.30
N ILE A 71 -2.88 7.42 -0.78
CA ILE A 71 -2.09 7.44 -2.01
C ILE A 71 -2.90 8.17 -3.07
N LYS A 72 -2.35 9.25 -3.65
CA LYS A 72 -2.90 9.92 -4.83
C LYS A 72 -2.14 9.45 -6.06
N HIS A 73 -2.85 9.16 -7.13
CA HIS A 73 -2.29 8.83 -8.43
C HIS A 73 -3.05 9.59 -9.52
N GLY A 74 -2.49 10.69 -10.01
CA GLY A 74 -3.24 11.62 -10.86
C GLY A 74 -4.49 12.13 -10.16
N ASP A 75 -5.66 11.82 -10.71
CA ASP A 75 -6.96 12.19 -10.11
C ASP A 75 -7.58 11.08 -9.26
N ASP A 76 -6.99 9.89 -9.24
CA ASP A 76 -7.45 8.76 -8.46
C ASP A 76 -6.86 8.76 -7.05
N TYR A 77 -7.66 8.30 -6.07
CA TYR A 77 -7.25 8.16 -4.68
C TYR A 77 -7.42 6.72 -4.19
N MET A 78 -6.46 6.26 -3.40
CA MET A 78 -6.47 4.97 -2.75
C MET A 78 -6.13 5.14 -1.27
N MET A 79 -6.96 4.59 -0.38
CA MET A 79 -6.56 4.35 1.00
C MET A 79 -5.71 3.08 1.07
N TRP A 80 -4.67 3.09 1.88
CA TRP A 80 -3.93 1.90 2.31
C TRP A 80 -4.11 1.73 3.80
N ASP A 81 -4.84 0.69 4.20
CA ASP A 81 -5.40 0.45 5.52
C ASP A 81 -6.34 1.58 5.99
N THR A 82 -7.18 1.31 6.96
CA THR A 82 -8.19 2.25 7.46
C THR A 82 -8.08 2.50 8.96
N GLY A 83 -6.99 2.03 9.58
CA GLY A 83 -6.75 2.22 11.00
C GLY A 83 -7.71 1.46 11.91
N GLN A 84 -7.66 1.78 13.19
CA GLN A 84 -8.50 1.18 14.22
C GLN A 84 -9.92 1.76 14.18
N ALA A 85 -10.90 0.96 14.60
CA ALA A 85 -12.29 1.42 14.70
C ALA A 85 -12.44 2.55 15.73
N MET A 86 -13.32 3.53 15.42
CA MET A 86 -13.64 4.64 16.34
C MET A 86 -14.22 4.18 17.67
N THR A 87 -14.79 2.97 17.68
CA THR A 87 -15.42 2.36 18.88
C THR A 87 -14.51 1.35 19.58
N ALA A 88 -13.23 1.24 19.19
CA ALA A 88 -12.30 0.31 19.79
C ALA A 88 -12.10 0.60 21.27
N ALA A 89 -12.20 -0.45 22.09
CA ALA A 89 -12.03 -0.35 23.54
C ALA A 89 -10.55 -0.24 23.95
N GLY A 90 -10.30 0.07 25.23
CA GLY A 90 -8.95 0.05 25.80
C GLY A 90 -8.08 1.23 25.43
N GLY A 91 -8.65 2.34 25.00
CA GLY A 91 -7.92 3.59 24.68
C GLY A 91 -7.12 3.52 23.38
N VAL A 92 -7.37 2.53 22.52
CA VAL A 92 -6.66 2.35 21.25
C VAL A 92 -7.35 3.03 20.06
N ALA A 93 -8.61 3.47 20.22
CA ALA A 93 -9.38 4.16 19.19
C ALA A 93 -8.70 5.48 18.79
N PRO A 94 -8.75 5.86 17.50
CA PRO A 94 -8.34 7.18 17.07
C PRO A 94 -9.28 8.25 17.64
N LYS A 95 -8.80 9.47 17.80
CA LYS A 95 -9.58 10.64 18.22
C LYS A 95 -10.25 11.34 17.05
N VAL A 96 -9.68 11.17 15.85
CA VAL A 96 -10.15 11.77 14.59
C VAL A 96 -10.36 10.65 13.58
N SER A 97 -11.57 10.56 13.03
CA SER A 97 -11.89 9.54 12.03
C SER A 97 -11.09 9.72 10.73
N VAL A 98 -10.93 8.63 9.94
CA VAL A 98 -10.32 8.75 8.60
C VAL A 98 -11.13 9.70 7.71
N VAL A 99 -12.45 9.75 7.87
CA VAL A 99 -13.34 10.65 7.11
C VAL A 99 -13.05 12.12 7.43
N ASP A 100 -12.90 12.45 8.71
CA ASP A 100 -12.61 13.82 9.13
C ASP A 100 -11.20 14.26 8.70
N GLN A 101 -10.26 13.34 8.67
CA GLN A 101 -8.91 13.62 8.16
C GLN A 101 -8.92 13.81 6.63
N LEU A 102 -9.70 13.03 5.88
CA LEU A 102 -9.90 13.26 4.45
C LEU A 102 -10.58 14.64 4.20
N ALA A 103 -11.54 15.04 5.03
CA ALA A 103 -12.18 16.34 4.92
C ALA A 103 -11.17 17.51 5.11
N GLN A 104 -10.14 17.37 5.95
CA GLN A 104 -9.04 18.33 6.07
C GLN A 104 -8.22 18.45 4.78
N LEU A 105 -8.16 17.37 3.98
CA LEU A 105 -7.56 17.36 2.65
C LEU A 105 -8.54 17.78 1.54
N LYS A 106 -9.76 18.23 1.91
CA LYS A 106 -10.87 18.58 1.00
C LYS A 106 -11.34 17.39 0.15
N LEU A 107 -11.26 16.19 0.70
CA LEU A 107 -11.71 14.94 0.08
C LEU A 107 -12.91 14.39 0.84
N THR A 108 -13.72 13.63 0.12
CA THR A 108 -14.83 12.85 0.67
C THR A 108 -14.58 11.35 0.44
N PRO A 109 -15.20 10.46 1.22
CA PRO A 109 -15.09 9.01 0.98
C PRO A 109 -15.47 8.57 -0.44
N ALA A 110 -16.41 9.27 -1.09
CA ALA A 110 -16.86 8.97 -2.44
C ALA A 110 -15.77 9.16 -3.52
N GLN A 111 -14.73 9.92 -3.23
CA GLN A 111 -13.59 10.12 -4.14
C GLN A 111 -12.53 9.03 -4.01
N ILE A 112 -12.64 8.17 -3.00
CA ILE A 112 -11.71 7.05 -2.81
C ILE A 112 -12.12 5.91 -3.75
N LYS A 113 -11.29 5.67 -4.76
CA LYS A 113 -11.51 4.65 -5.79
C LYS A 113 -11.18 3.24 -5.28
N TYR A 114 -10.10 3.12 -4.52
CA TYR A 114 -9.61 1.86 -3.96
C TYR A 114 -9.39 1.98 -2.45
N VAL A 115 -9.67 0.89 -1.75
CA VAL A 115 -9.20 0.67 -0.39
C VAL A 115 -8.35 -0.60 -0.41
N GLY A 116 -7.04 -0.43 -0.38
CA GLY A 116 -6.09 -1.53 -0.21
C GLY A 116 -5.98 -1.88 1.27
N ILE A 117 -6.12 -3.15 1.57
CA ILE A 117 -6.03 -3.68 2.93
C ILE A 117 -4.83 -4.62 3.00
N SER A 118 -3.90 -4.29 3.91
CA SER A 118 -2.72 -5.13 4.14
C SER A 118 -3.12 -6.52 4.62
N HIS A 119 -4.06 -6.59 5.57
CA HIS A 119 -4.60 -7.84 6.10
C HIS A 119 -5.88 -7.60 6.94
N TYR A 120 -6.53 -8.67 7.40
CA TYR A 120 -7.88 -8.62 8.01
C TYR A 120 -7.94 -8.12 9.47
N HIS A 121 -6.86 -7.81 10.17
CA HIS A 121 -6.93 -7.39 11.57
C HIS A 121 -7.60 -6.02 11.74
N GLY A 122 -8.20 -5.82 12.92
CA GLY A 122 -9.11 -4.69 13.16
C GLY A 122 -8.44 -3.32 13.16
N ASP A 123 -7.16 -3.24 13.41
CA ASP A 123 -6.36 -2.01 13.36
C ASP A 123 -5.93 -1.59 11.94
N HIS A 124 -6.23 -2.43 10.95
CA HIS A 124 -6.07 -2.14 9.52
C HIS A 124 -7.41 -1.95 8.81
N THR A 125 -8.48 -2.54 9.35
CA THR A 125 -9.79 -2.60 8.71
C THR A 125 -10.87 -1.81 9.44
N GLY A 126 -10.54 -1.17 10.56
CA GLY A 126 -11.50 -0.67 11.55
C GLY A 126 -12.48 0.39 11.05
N GLN A 127 -12.15 1.12 9.98
CA GLN A 127 -13.03 2.15 9.40
C GLN A 127 -13.31 1.93 7.90
N ILE A 128 -13.17 0.68 7.41
CA ILE A 128 -13.38 0.34 5.99
C ILE A 128 -14.82 0.60 5.53
N ASP A 129 -15.79 0.48 6.41
CA ASP A 129 -17.21 0.73 6.17
C ASP A 129 -17.52 2.19 5.81
N SER A 130 -16.57 3.11 6.04
CA SER A 130 -16.65 4.49 5.57
C SER A 130 -16.52 4.62 4.03
N PHE A 131 -16.12 3.57 3.32
CA PHE A 131 -15.82 3.59 1.89
C PHE A 131 -16.66 2.60 1.06
N PRO A 132 -17.99 2.60 1.17
CA PRO A 132 -18.83 1.57 0.54
C PRO A 132 -18.77 1.59 -1.00
N GLY A 133 -18.40 2.74 -1.60
CA GLY A 133 -18.27 2.89 -3.06
C GLY A 133 -16.91 2.48 -3.62
N ALA A 134 -15.92 2.27 -2.78
CA ALA A 134 -14.57 1.91 -3.21
C ALA A 134 -14.48 0.42 -3.56
N THR A 135 -13.57 0.08 -4.48
CA THR A 135 -13.16 -1.31 -4.69
C THR A 135 -12.15 -1.71 -3.61
N VAL A 136 -12.45 -2.73 -2.83
CA VAL A 136 -11.53 -3.30 -1.84
C VAL A 136 -10.50 -4.18 -2.54
N LEU A 137 -9.22 -3.90 -2.34
CA LEU A 137 -8.08 -4.70 -2.78
C LEU A 137 -7.52 -5.42 -1.54
N ILE A 138 -7.66 -6.73 -1.48
CA ILE A 138 -7.24 -7.51 -0.31
C ILE A 138 -6.69 -8.87 -0.75
N GLY A 139 -5.73 -9.41 -0.02
CA GLY A 139 -5.18 -10.72 -0.33
C GLY A 139 -6.22 -11.83 -0.34
N LYS A 140 -6.13 -12.72 -1.33
CA LYS A 140 -7.11 -13.81 -1.50
C LYS A 140 -7.23 -14.68 -0.25
N GLY A 141 -6.12 -15.04 0.40
CA GLY A 141 -6.14 -15.83 1.62
C GLY A 141 -6.90 -15.16 2.77
N ASP A 142 -6.83 -13.83 2.85
CA ASP A 142 -7.55 -13.05 3.87
C ASP A 142 -9.02 -12.89 3.50
N TRP A 143 -9.33 -12.66 2.23
CA TRP A 143 -10.73 -12.62 1.78
C TRP A 143 -11.44 -13.96 1.99
N ASP A 144 -10.76 -15.08 1.70
CA ASP A 144 -11.29 -16.42 1.95
C ASP A 144 -11.56 -16.64 3.46
N ALA A 145 -10.68 -16.12 4.35
CA ALA A 145 -10.87 -16.19 5.79
C ALA A 145 -12.05 -15.33 6.27
N ILE A 146 -12.22 -14.12 5.72
CA ILE A 146 -13.34 -13.22 6.04
C ILE A 146 -14.68 -13.79 5.58
N SER A 147 -14.74 -14.36 4.39
CA SER A 147 -15.95 -14.92 3.78
C SER A 147 -16.29 -16.33 4.26
N SER A 148 -15.41 -16.93 5.08
CA SER A 148 -15.64 -18.27 5.64
C SER A 148 -16.87 -18.29 6.56
N PRO A 149 -17.70 -19.36 6.52
CA PRO A 149 -18.75 -19.58 7.50
C PRO A 149 -18.23 -19.69 8.94
N LYS A 150 -16.95 -19.98 9.11
CA LYS A 150 -16.24 -20.01 10.41
C LYS A 150 -14.97 -19.15 10.27
N PRO A 151 -15.09 -17.83 10.43
CA PRO A 151 -13.94 -16.93 10.33
C PRO A 151 -12.83 -17.33 11.31
N ALA A 152 -11.58 -17.15 10.85
CA ALA A 152 -10.40 -17.41 11.68
C ALA A 152 -10.32 -16.43 12.88
N ALA A 153 -9.53 -16.76 13.89
CA ALA A 153 -9.25 -15.86 15.00
C ALA A 153 -8.65 -14.54 14.48
N GLY A 154 -9.11 -13.42 15.03
CA GLY A 154 -8.70 -12.07 14.60
C GLY A 154 -9.52 -11.48 13.45
N VAL A 155 -10.35 -12.27 12.76
CA VAL A 155 -11.25 -11.79 11.70
C VAL A 155 -12.51 -11.19 12.31
N ASN A 156 -12.81 -9.94 11.97
CA ASN A 156 -14.12 -9.32 12.22
C ASN A 156 -14.91 -9.22 10.91
N ALA A 157 -15.59 -10.30 10.53
CA ALA A 157 -16.36 -10.35 9.29
C ALA A 157 -17.48 -9.28 9.21
N LYS A 158 -17.97 -8.77 10.38
CA LYS A 158 -19.02 -7.74 10.39
C LYS A 158 -18.55 -6.43 9.75
N THR A 159 -17.29 -6.09 9.88
CA THR A 159 -16.70 -4.90 9.26
C THR A 159 -16.78 -4.94 7.73
N PHE A 160 -16.83 -6.14 7.15
CA PHE A 160 -16.97 -6.38 5.71
C PHE A 160 -18.41 -6.70 5.28
N GLY A 161 -19.40 -6.51 6.15
CA GLY A 161 -20.80 -6.90 5.90
C GLY A 161 -21.37 -6.37 4.60
N HIS A 162 -21.05 -5.13 4.23
CA HIS A 162 -21.46 -4.51 2.95
C HIS A 162 -20.97 -5.33 1.74
N TRP A 163 -19.69 -5.70 1.72
CA TRP A 163 -19.09 -6.46 0.59
C TRP A 163 -19.51 -7.94 0.61
N LEU A 164 -19.64 -8.55 1.79
CA LEU A 164 -20.12 -9.93 1.93
C LEU A 164 -21.57 -10.10 1.45
N SER A 165 -22.38 -9.05 1.57
CA SER A 165 -23.77 -9.04 1.03
C SER A 165 -23.87 -8.68 -0.45
N GLY A 166 -22.74 -8.44 -1.13
CA GLY A 166 -22.73 -8.05 -2.54
C GLY A 166 -22.96 -6.55 -2.79
N GLY A 167 -22.91 -5.72 -1.76
CA GLY A 167 -23.12 -4.26 -1.87
C GLY A 167 -21.94 -3.50 -2.46
N GLY A 168 -20.73 -4.09 -2.45
CA GLY A 168 -19.50 -3.45 -2.94
C GLY A 168 -18.62 -4.37 -3.76
N LYS A 169 -17.59 -3.81 -4.38
CA LYS A 169 -16.63 -4.57 -5.19
C LYS A 169 -15.43 -5.01 -4.34
N VAL A 170 -15.01 -6.26 -4.51
CA VAL A 170 -13.79 -6.82 -3.93
C VAL A 170 -12.95 -7.42 -5.04
N GLU A 171 -11.69 -7.10 -5.07
CA GLU A 171 -10.68 -7.79 -5.86
C GLU A 171 -9.78 -8.57 -4.88
N ALA A 172 -9.99 -9.87 -4.80
CA ALA A 172 -9.20 -10.77 -3.99
C ALA A 172 -7.89 -11.13 -4.72
N LEU A 173 -6.76 -10.66 -4.20
CA LEU A 173 -5.46 -10.72 -4.86
C LEU A 173 -4.75 -12.05 -4.55
N PRO A 174 -4.45 -12.89 -5.55
CA PRO A 174 -3.71 -14.12 -5.33
C PRO A 174 -2.19 -13.92 -5.29
N GLY A 175 -1.70 -12.73 -5.60
CA GLY A 175 -0.30 -12.38 -5.72
C GLY A 175 -0.09 -10.87 -5.77
N ASP A 176 1.01 -10.43 -6.37
CA ASP A 176 1.29 -9.01 -6.56
C ASP A 176 0.27 -8.35 -7.50
N LYS A 177 0.03 -7.06 -7.27
CA LYS A 177 -0.84 -6.24 -8.10
C LYS A 177 -0.23 -4.89 -8.38
N ASP A 178 0.00 -4.54 -9.63
CA ASP A 178 0.19 -3.16 -10.06
C ASP A 178 -1.19 -2.49 -10.16
N VAL A 179 -1.46 -1.56 -9.22
CA VAL A 179 -2.81 -0.99 -9.05
C VAL A 179 -3.25 -0.15 -10.24
N PHE A 180 -2.31 0.62 -10.81
CA PHE A 180 -2.57 1.57 -11.90
C PHE A 180 -1.95 1.14 -13.25
N ASN A 181 -1.34 -0.04 -13.31
CA ASN A 181 -0.68 -0.62 -14.50
C ASN A 181 0.45 0.25 -15.08
N ASP A 182 1.15 1.00 -14.22
CA ASP A 182 2.29 1.86 -14.60
C ASP A 182 3.52 1.66 -13.72
N GLY A 183 3.44 0.69 -12.79
CA GLY A 183 4.52 0.32 -11.89
C GLY A 183 4.78 1.32 -10.76
N THR A 184 3.90 2.29 -10.52
CA THR A 184 4.09 3.31 -9.47
C THR A 184 3.55 2.88 -8.12
N VAL A 185 2.45 2.11 -8.08
CA VAL A 185 1.84 1.58 -6.85
C VAL A 185 1.65 0.09 -6.99
N ILE A 186 2.48 -0.67 -6.30
CA ILE A 186 2.49 -2.14 -6.39
C ILE A 186 2.15 -2.73 -5.04
N ILE A 187 1.02 -3.42 -4.94
CA ILE A 187 0.69 -4.27 -3.79
C ILE A 187 1.53 -5.54 -3.92
N LEU A 188 2.24 -5.89 -2.86
CA LEU A 188 3.22 -6.98 -2.81
C LEU A 188 2.67 -8.11 -1.94
N ASN A 189 2.59 -9.31 -2.47
CA ASN A 189 2.20 -10.49 -1.69
C ASN A 189 3.29 -10.85 -0.67
N THR A 190 2.97 -10.70 0.62
CA THR A 190 3.87 -10.93 1.75
C THR A 190 3.17 -11.73 2.85
N PRO A 191 2.71 -12.98 2.55
CA PRO A 191 1.96 -13.79 3.51
C PRO A 191 2.80 -14.18 4.72
N GLY A 192 2.12 -14.66 5.77
CA GLY A 192 2.75 -15.21 6.95
C GLY A 192 2.16 -14.68 8.25
N HIS A 193 2.02 -13.36 8.39
CA HIS A 193 1.27 -12.77 9.50
C HIS A 193 -0.20 -13.20 9.42
N THR A 194 -0.81 -13.03 8.26
CA THR A 194 -2.05 -13.68 7.84
C THR A 194 -1.84 -14.41 6.53
N PRO A 195 -2.76 -15.32 6.10
CA PRO A 195 -2.60 -16.07 4.85
C PRO A 195 -2.58 -15.20 3.59
N GLY A 196 -3.26 -14.05 3.66
CA GLY A 196 -3.39 -13.11 2.54
C GLY A 196 -2.69 -11.78 2.80
N HIS A 197 -1.77 -11.69 3.76
CA HIS A 197 -1.09 -10.44 4.06
C HIS A 197 -0.36 -9.87 2.84
N HIS A 198 -0.45 -8.55 2.67
CA HIS A 198 0.23 -7.78 1.63
C HIS A 198 0.94 -6.56 2.21
N SER A 199 2.02 -6.16 1.56
CA SER A 199 2.69 -4.86 1.71
C SER A 199 2.37 -4.00 0.49
N VAL A 200 2.75 -2.71 0.48
CA VAL A 200 2.64 -1.88 -0.72
C VAL A 200 3.93 -1.11 -0.98
N MET A 201 4.36 -1.07 -2.22
CA MET A 201 5.45 -0.22 -2.69
C MET A 201 4.87 0.94 -3.50
N VAL A 202 5.25 2.17 -3.14
CA VAL A 202 4.87 3.41 -3.82
C VAL A 202 6.14 4.08 -4.35
N LYS A 203 6.20 4.35 -5.66
CA LYS A 203 7.30 5.10 -6.27
C LYS A 203 6.94 6.57 -6.35
N LEU A 204 7.69 7.37 -5.65
CA LEU A 204 7.53 8.81 -5.53
C LEU A 204 8.63 9.52 -6.32
N LYS A 205 8.30 10.68 -6.89
CA LYS A 205 9.23 11.42 -7.75
C LYS A 205 10.47 11.92 -6.99
N ASP A 206 10.26 12.53 -5.83
CA ASP A 206 11.33 13.21 -5.09
C ASP A 206 11.93 12.32 -4.01
N LYS A 207 11.10 11.51 -3.35
CA LYS A 207 11.51 10.63 -2.25
C LYS A 207 12.06 9.28 -2.73
N GLY A 208 11.76 8.88 -3.97
CA GLY A 208 12.05 7.55 -4.47
C GLY A 208 11.03 6.50 -4.00
N SER A 209 11.42 5.24 -4.00
CA SER A 209 10.51 4.16 -3.58
C SER A 209 10.30 4.13 -2.08
N VAL A 210 9.06 3.89 -1.65
CA VAL A 210 8.67 3.68 -0.25
C VAL A 210 7.96 2.33 -0.17
N ILE A 211 8.30 1.49 0.81
CA ILE A 211 7.59 0.24 1.09
C ILE A 211 6.92 0.37 2.45
N LEU A 212 5.59 0.29 2.47
CA LEU A 212 4.77 0.14 3.68
C LEU A 212 4.60 -1.36 3.92
N VAL A 213 5.16 -1.87 5.01
CA VAL A 213 5.33 -3.33 5.18
C VAL A 213 4.11 -4.03 5.77
N GLY A 214 3.10 -3.28 6.25
CA GLY A 214 2.02 -3.88 7.06
C GLY A 214 2.58 -4.57 8.29
N ASP A 215 2.03 -5.74 8.61
CA ASP A 215 2.42 -6.57 9.74
C ASP A 215 3.38 -7.71 9.36
N ALA A 216 3.95 -7.66 8.15
CA ALA A 216 5.11 -8.51 7.85
C ALA A 216 6.25 -8.23 8.85
N VAL A 217 6.29 -7.00 9.38
CA VAL A 217 7.24 -6.52 10.40
C VAL A 217 6.54 -5.53 11.33
N HIS A 218 6.64 -5.71 12.65
CA HIS A 218 6.02 -4.81 13.63
C HIS A 218 7.00 -3.75 14.18
N PHE A 219 8.28 -4.09 14.34
CA PHE A 219 9.32 -3.22 14.87
C PHE A 219 10.63 -3.37 14.10
N ARG A 220 11.53 -2.40 14.22
CA ARG A 220 12.87 -2.47 13.61
C ARG A 220 13.63 -3.72 14.04
N GLU A 221 13.47 -4.12 15.29
CA GLU A 221 14.06 -5.32 15.87
C GLU A 221 13.66 -6.58 15.09
N ASN A 222 12.38 -6.70 14.67
CA ASN A 222 11.94 -7.80 13.80
C ASN A 222 12.63 -7.73 12.43
N TYR A 223 12.65 -6.52 11.84
CA TYR A 223 13.24 -6.31 10.53
C TYR A 223 14.73 -6.68 10.51
N GLU A 224 15.46 -6.31 11.56
CA GLU A 224 16.90 -6.56 11.65
C GLU A 224 17.23 -8.01 11.98
N SER A 225 16.54 -8.59 12.96
CA SER A 225 16.85 -9.93 13.51
C SER A 225 16.14 -11.08 12.81
N ASN A 226 15.16 -10.81 11.92
CA ASN A 226 14.19 -11.79 11.41
C ASN A 226 13.34 -12.44 12.53
N GLY A 227 13.16 -11.75 13.66
CA GLY A 227 12.25 -12.20 14.71
C GLY A 227 10.80 -12.21 14.24
N VAL A 228 10.11 -13.32 14.42
CA VAL A 228 8.71 -13.49 13.98
C VAL A 228 7.78 -13.36 15.17
N PRO A 229 6.68 -12.59 15.06
CA PRO A 229 5.65 -12.57 16.08
C PRO A 229 5.05 -13.96 16.31
N THR A 230 4.83 -14.32 17.59
CA THR A 230 4.33 -15.66 17.94
C THR A 230 2.88 -15.92 17.53
N PHE A 231 2.17 -14.86 17.16
CA PHE A 231 0.77 -14.94 16.67
C PHE A 231 0.66 -14.93 15.14
N ASN A 232 1.78 -14.93 14.42
CA ASN A 232 1.75 -15.08 12.97
C ASN A 232 1.24 -16.47 12.58
N VAL A 233 0.43 -16.54 11.52
CA VAL A 233 -0.19 -17.78 11.06
C VAL A 233 0.84 -18.78 10.52
N ASN A 234 1.87 -18.27 9.82
CA ASN A 234 2.92 -19.10 9.25
C ASN A 234 4.29 -18.44 9.41
N ARG A 235 5.14 -19.07 10.22
CA ARG A 235 6.51 -18.58 10.49
C ARG A 235 7.41 -18.63 9.24
N ALA A 236 7.30 -19.69 8.45
CA ALA A 236 8.15 -19.86 7.25
C ALA A 236 7.81 -18.81 6.19
N ASP A 237 6.53 -18.58 5.94
CA ASP A 237 6.07 -17.53 5.03
C ASP A 237 6.46 -16.14 5.54
N SER A 238 6.38 -15.89 6.86
CA SER A 238 6.81 -14.62 7.47
C SER A 238 8.29 -14.34 7.19
N LEU A 239 9.16 -15.35 7.36
CA LEU A 239 10.59 -15.22 7.07
C LEU A 239 10.84 -14.97 5.57
N ALA A 240 10.15 -15.70 4.68
CA ALA A 240 10.25 -15.51 3.24
C ALA A 240 9.78 -14.11 2.82
N SER A 241 8.70 -13.62 3.43
CA SER A 241 8.16 -12.28 3.19
C SER A 241 9.12 -11.18 3.67
N MET A 242 9.72 -11.32 4.85
CA MET A 242 10.74 -10.38 5.34
C MET A 242 11.98 -10.36 4.44
N ASP A 243 12.47 -11.52 4.00
CA ASP A 243 13.58 -11.62 3.06
C ASP A 243 13.25 -10.94 1.72
N ARG A 244 12.04 -11.18 1.20
CA ARG A 244 11.55 -10.54 -0.01
C ARG A 244 11.51 -9.02 0.13
N ILE A 245 10.95 -8.50 1.23
CA ILE A 245 10.89 -7.06 1.51
C ILE A 245 12.29 -6.45 1.54
N LYS A 246 13.25 -7.10 2.23
CA LYS A 246 14.65 -6.64 2.29
C LYS A 246 15.30 -6.58 0.91
N LYS A 247 15.10 -7.60 0.07
CA LYS A 247 15.61 -7.64 -1.30
C LYS A 247 15.00 -6.55 -2.18
N LEU A 248 13.68 -6.34 -2.11
CA LEU A 248 13.01 -5.27 -2.83
C LEU A 248 13.49 -3.89 -2.35
N ALA A 249 13.60 -3.69 -1.03
CA ALA A 249 14.11 -2.44 -0.46
C ALA A 249 15.51 -2.12 -0.96
N SER A 250 16.40 -3.12 -1.00
CA SER A 250 17.76 -2.97 -1.53
C SER A 250 17.76 -2.66 -3.03
N ALA A 251 17.03 -3.45 -3.83
CA ALA A 251 17.00 -3.32 -5.29
C ALA A 251 16.43 -1.96 -5.75
N HIS A 252 15.41 -1.47 -5.07
CA HIS A 252 14.75 -0.19 -5.36
C HIS A 252 15.28 0.99 -4.55
N ARG A 253 16.28 0.79 -3.67
CA ARG A 253 16.76 1.79 -2.70
C ARG A 253 15.59 2.40 -1.92
N ALA A 254 14.63 1.56 -1.55
CA ALA A 254 13.37 2.01 -0.98
C ALA A 254 13.51 2.39 0.51
N THR A 255 12.80 3.43 0.91
CA THR A 255 12.55 3.71 2.32
C THR A 255 11.53 2.70 2.84
N VAL A 256 11.94 1.85 3.76
CA VAL A 256 11.02 0.92 4.46
C VAL A 256 10.35 1.65 5.61
N ILE A 257 9.02 1.55 5.69
CA ILE A 257 8.21 2.08 6.78
C ILE A 257 7.52 0.92 7.49
N ILE A 258 7.86 0.75 8.76
CA ILE A 258 7.26 -0.23 9.65
C ILE A 258 6.06 0.45 10.30
N GLN A 259 4.86 0.03 9.90
CA GLN A 259 3.61 0.76 10.17
C GLN A 259 3.27 0.89 11.66
N HIS A 260 3.75 -0.03 12.48
CA HIS A 260 3.52 -0.06 13.92
C HIS A 260 4.64 0.55 14.76
N ASP A 261 5.78 0.88 14.16
CA ASP A 261 6.92 1.46 14.88
C ASP A 261 6.81 3.00 14.90
N ALA A 262 6.60 3.56 16.09
CA ALA A 262 6.49 5.01 16.24
C ALA A 262 7.74 5.77 15.74
N ARG A 263 8.91 5.12 15.74
CA ARG A 263 10.17 5.69 15.25
C ARG A 263 10.18 5.87 13.73
N ASP A 264 9.26 5.23 13.01
CA ASP A 264 9.14 5.33 11.55
C ASP A 264 8.13 6.40 11.08
N VAL A 265 7.34 6.94 11.99
CA VAL A 265 6.33 8.00 11.68
C VAL A 265 6.97 9.20 10.98
N GLY A 266 8.14 9.62 11.44
CA GLY A 266 8.87 10.77 10.88
C GLY A 266 9.56 10.52 9.54
N LYS A 267 9.47 9.31 8.97
CA LYS A 267 10.04 9.02 7.64
C LYS A 267 9.23 9.65 6.50
N LEU A 268 7.98 10.03 6.75
CA LEU A 268 7.13 10.82 5.86
C LEU A 268 6.88 12.20 6.44
N PRO A 269 6.51 13.19 5.61
CA PRO A 269 6.05 14.48 6.08
C PRO A 269 4.87 14.35 7.07
N ALA A 270 4.81 15.26 8.04
CA ALA A 270 3.68 15.31 8.96
C ALA A 270 2.40 15.70 8.20
N PHE A 271 1.29 15.07 8.55
CA PHE A 271 -0.04 15.42 8.03
C PHE A 271 -0.35 16.93 8.24
N PRO A 272 -0.94 17.63 7.26
CA PRO A 272 -1.54 17.13 6.02
C PRO A 272 -0.58 17.05 4.81
N ALA A 273 0.72 17.26 4.99
CA ALA A 273 1.68 17.26 3.88
C ALA A 273 1.88 15.84 3.31
N ALA A 274 2.12 15.79 2.01
CA ALA A 274 2.37 14.55 1.28
C ALA A 274 3.86 14.44 0.87
N ALA A 275 4.39 13.22 0.87
CA ALA A 275 5.63 12.90 0.16
C ALA A 275 5.37 12.78 -1.34
N ARG A 276 6.34 13.20 -2.14
CA ARG A 276 6.31 13.19 -3.61
C ARG A 276 7.48 12.43 -4.20
#